data_a27dce8eeaa2a9bf5a80c7bdea471828
#
_entry.id   a27dce8eeaa2a9bf5a80c7bdea471828
#
_cell.length_a   1.000
_cell.length_b   1.000
_cell.length_c   1.000
_cell.angle_alpha   90.00
_cell.angle_beta   90.00
_cell.angle_gamma   90.00
#
_symmetry.space_group_name_H-M   'P 1'
#
loop_
_entity.id
_entity.type
_entity.pdbx_description
1 polymer ?
#
loop_
_entity_poly.entity_id
_entity_poly.type
_entity_poly.pdbx_seq_one_letter_code
_entity_poly.pdbx_strand_id
1 'polypeptide(L)'
;MKVTVLKKKGKKEVINRFELNDLAAAIQDGQMMHTVKHTREIYHLMNPHRLADGQVSTQWEGGVKLPRICFAADYQTQKGKWRMIDYNGLVVLEVNDLQTYEKAVEVRELAKKLPETMLCFLGGSGRSVKIVCRGELYGGGLPKEEEQIRQFHLNIYNTARSAYQNQFNFDIEFLEPRLD
;
A
#
# COMPACT_ATOMS: atom_id res chain seq x y z
N MET A 1 7.31 -11.61 10.98
CA MET A 1 7.03 -10.14 10.97
C MET A 1 5.54 -9.94 10.80
N LYS A 2 4.91 -9.24 11.76
CA LYS A 2 3.46 -9.04 11.76
C LYS A 2 3.08 -7.70 11.15
N VAL A 3 2.02 -7.70 10.37
CA VAL A 3 1.41 -6.52 9.77
C VAL A 3 -0.04 -6.39 10.24
N THR A 4 -0.56 -5.18 10.19
CA THR A 4 -1.91 -4.88 10.65
C THR A 4 -2.87 -4.77 9.47
N VAL A 5 -4.00 -5.47 9.55
CA VAL A 5 -5.08 -5.39 8.57
C VAL A 5 -6.33 -4.82 9.23
N LEU A 6 -6.80 -3.71 8.69
CA LEU A 6 -7.96 -2.98 9.17
C LEU A 6 -9.18 -3.33 8.33
N LYS A 7 -10.21 -3.88 8.98
CA LYS A 7 -11.49 -4.18 8.33
C LYS A 7 -12.60 -3.37 8.97
N LYS A 8 -13.47 -2.77 8.16
CA LYS A 8 -14.72 -2.20 8.66
C LYS A 8 -15.74 -3.29 8.93
N LYS A 9 -16.27 -3.34 10.16
CA LYS A 9 -17.39 -4.18 10.53
C LYS A 9 -18.52 -3.25 11.05
N GLY A 10 -19.43 -2.90 10.15
CA GLY A 10 -20.42 -1.84 10.42
C GLY A 10 -19.73 -0.47 10.62
N LYS A 11 -20.02 0.19 11.74
CA LYS A 11 -19.41 1.48 12.13
C LYS A 11 -18.05 1.35 12.82
N LYS A 12 -17.61 0.13 13.15
CA LYS A 12 -16.36 -0.10 13.90
C LYS A 12 -15.26 -0.59 12.95
N GLU A 13 -14.03 -0.16 13.18
CA GLU A 13 -12.84 -0.77 12.60
C GLU A 13 -12.35 -1.90 13.52
N VAL A 14 -12.04 -3.03 12.90
CA VAL A 14 -11.49 -4.21 13.57
C VAL A 14 -10.07 -4.41 13.09
N ILE A 15 -9.14 -4.48 14.03
CA ILE A 15 -7.73 -4.78 13.77
C ILE A 15 -7.57 -6.30 13.75
N ASN A 16 -6.96 -6.80 12.68
CA ASN A 16 -6.46 -8.16 12.56
C ASN A 16 -4.96 -8.11 12.32
N ARG A 17 -4.22 -9.06 12.85
CA ARG A 17 -2.77 -9.17 12.74
C ARG A 17 -2.44 -10.41 11.94
N PHE A 18 -1.59 -10.28 10.93
CA PHE A 18 -1.16 -11.36 10.06
C PHE A 18 0.36 -11.42 10.00
N GLU A 19 0.90 -12.60 9.85
CA GLU A 19 2.29 -12.71 9.39
C GLU A 19 2.38 -12.19 7.95
N LEU A 20 3.43 -11.46 7.63
CA LEU A 20 3.60 -10.85 6.31
C LEU A 20 3.57 -11.90 5.19
N ASN A 21 4.19 -13.05 5.41
CA ASN A 21 4.22 -14.14 4.42
C ASN A 21 2.83 -14.71 4.16
N ASP A 22 2.02 -14.88 5.21
CA ASP A 22 0.64 -15.38 5.07
C ASP A 22 -0.23 -14.37 4.32
N LEU A 23 -0.04 -13.07 4.60
CA LEU A 23 -0.73 -12.02 3.87
C LEU A 23 -0.31 -11.96 2.40
N ALA A 24 0.99 -12.09 2.12
CA ALA A 24 1.51 -12.13 0.76
C ALA A 24 0.95 -13.33 -0.02
N ALA A 25 0.93 -14.51 0.58
CA ALA A 25 0.30 -15.70 0.01
C ALA A 25 -1.19 -15.47 -0.26
N ALA A 26 -1.94 -14.92 0.70
CA ALA A 26 -3.36 -14.62 0.54
C ALA A 26 -3.66 -13.63 -0.61
N ILE A 27 -2.78 -12.64 -0.83
CA ILE A 27 -2.86 -11.72 -1.97
C ILE A 27 -2.59 -12.46 -3.28
N GLN A 28 -1.55 -13.30 -3.30
CA GLN A 28 -1.13 -14.07 -4.47
C GLN A 28 -2.18 -15.12 -4.87
N ASP A 29 -2.74 -15.84 -3.91
CA ASP A 29 -3.78 -16.85 -4.12
C ASP A 29 -5.14 -16.26 -4.47
N GLY A 30 -5.27 -14.94 -4.43
CA GLY A 30 -6.48 -14.24 -4.81
C GLY A 30 -7.67 -14.47 -3.85
N GLN A 31 -7.41 -14.68 -2.55
CA GLN A 31 -8.47 -14.87 -1.55
C GLN A 31 -9.52 -13.76 -1.54
N MET A 32 -9.16 -12.54 -1.96
CA MET A 32 -10.06 -11.39 -2.11
C MET A 32 -10.50 -11.15 -3.57
N MET A 33 -10.26 -12.10 -4.46
CA MET A 33 -10.46 -11.93 -5.92
C MET A 33 -11.89 -11.48 -6.27
N HIS A 34 -12.90 -12.06 -5.64
CA HIS A 34 -14.29 -11.68 -5.90
C HIS A 34 -14.56 -10.22 -5.51
N THR A 35 -14.12 -9.79 -4.33
CA THR A 35 -14.26 -8.42 -3.86
C THR A 35 -13.48 -7.43 -4.73
N VAL A 36 -12.27 -7.80 -5.15
CA VAL A 36 -11.44 -6.99 -6.03
C VAL A 36 -12.07 -6.85 -7.43
N LYS A 37 -12.60 -7.93 -8.01
CA LYS A 37 -13.30 -7.88 -9.29
C LYS A 37 -14.50 -6.94 -9.23
N HIS A 38 -15.35 -7.11 -8.25
CA HIS A 38 -16.50 -6.24 -8.03
C HIS A 38 -16.12 -4.76 -7.83
N THR A 39 -15.05 -4.52 -7.04
CA THR A 39 -14.49 -3.18 -6.87
C THR A 39 -14.06 -2.55 -8.21
N ARG A 40 -13.38 -3.32 -9.06
CA ARG A 40 -12.94 -2.86 -10.40
C ARG A 40 -14.11 -2.57 -11.32
N GLU A 41 -15.13 -3.43 -11.33
CA GLU A 41 -16.35 -3.22 -12.11
C GLU A 41 -17.04 -1.92 -11.73
N ILE A 42 -17.24 -1.67 -10.43
CA ILE A 42 -17.81 -0.41 -9.96
C ILE A 42 -16.93 0.78 -10.35
N TYR A 43 -15.62 0.67 -10.17
CA TYR A 43 -14.67 1.73 -10.53
C TYR A 43 -14.75 2.07 -12.02
N HIS A 44 -14.84 1.08 -12.90
CA HIS A 44 -14.99 1.29 -14.33
C HIS A 44 -16.34 1.92 -14.70
N LEU A 45 -17.42 1.50 -14.05
CA LEU A 45 -18.76 2.06 -14.28
C LEU A 45 -18.88 3.52 -13.82
N MET A 46 -18.25 3.88 -12.70
CA MET A 46 -18.36 5.21 -12.13
C MET A 46 -17.37 6.25 -12.69
N ASN A 47 -16.33 5.81 -13.40
CA ASN A 47 -15.29 6.69 -13.93
C ASN A 47 -15.11 6.70 -15.46
N PRO A 48 -16.11 6.40 -16.29
CA PRO A 48 -15.95 6.44 -17.75
C PRO A 48 -15.66 7.85 -18.29
N HIS A 49 -16.12 8.90 -17.58
CA HIS A 49 -15.96 10.30 -17.99
C HIS A 49 -14.78 11.02 -17.36
N ARG A 50 -14.11 10.43 -16.39
CA ARG A 50 -13.04 11.08 -15.64
C ARG A 50 -11.73 11.25 -16.40
N LEU A 51 -11.52 10.42 -17.43
CA LEU A 51 -10.32 10.48 -18.26
C LEU A 51 -10.35 11.66 -19.26
N ALA A 52 -11.53 12.21 -19.55
CA ALA A 52 -11.67 13.35 -20.48
C ALA A 52 -11.41 14.71 -19.84
N ASP A 53 -11.71 14.89 -18.55
CA ASP A 53 -11.75 16.23 -17.93
C ASP A 53 -10.60 16.49 -16.94
N GLY A 54 -9.70 15.55 -16.72
CA GLY A 54 -8.52 15.75 -15.85
C GLY A 54 -8.83 16.00 -14.37
N GLN A 55 -10.10 16.00 -13.96
CA GLN A 55 -10.48 16.22 -12.56
C GLN A 55 -10.58 14.91 -11.79
N VAL A 56 -9.71 14.75 -10.81
CA VAL A 56 -9.70 13.62 -9.87
C VAL A 56 -10.61 13.95 -8.69
N SER A 57 -11.84 13.41 -8.65
CA SER A 57 -12.60 13.42 -7.39
C SER A 57 -12.03 12.34 -6.47
N THR A 58 -11.48 12.73 -5.37
CA THR A 58 -10.89 11.87 -4.34
C THR A 58 -11.92 11.14 -3.47
N GLN A 59 -13.21 11.33 -3.72
CA GLN A 59 -14.28 10.75 -2.92
C GLN A 59 -14.92 9.57 -3.63
N TRP A 60 -14.45 8.38 -3.26
CA TRP A 60 -15.17 7.16 -3.59
C TRP A 60 -16.21 6.84 -2.50
N GLU A 61 -17.45 7.25 -2.68
CA GLU A 61 -18.51 7.09 -1.67
C GLU A 61 -19.34 5.81 -1.78
N GLY A 62 -19.16 4.96 -2.76
CA GLY A 62 -20.09 3.83 -3.01
C GLY A 62 -19.49 2.43 -3.10
N GLY A 63 -18.18 2.26 -3.01
CA GLY A 63 -17.55 0.98 -3.30
C GLY A 63 -17.47 0.02 -2.11
N VAL A 64 -17.32 -1.27 -2.42
CA VAL A 64 -16.94 -2.28 -1.43
C VAL A 64 -15.63 -1.87 -0.79
N LYS A 65 -15.63 -1.70 0.53
CA LYS A 65 -14.43 -1.27 1.26
C LYS A 65 -13.48 -2.45 1.41
N LEU A 66 -12.43 -2.45 0.60
CA LEU A 66 -11.32 -3.36 0.78
C LEU A 66 -10.65 -3.12 2.15
N PRO A 67 -10.12 -4.17 2.77
CA PRO A 67 -9.31 -3.99 3.96
C PRO A 67 -8.11 -3.06 3.69
N ARG A 68 -7.79 -2.21 4.64
CA ARG A 68 -6.54 -1.43 4.63
C ARG A 68 -5.44 -2.27 5.28
N ILE A 69 -4.24 -2.23 4.73
CA ILE A 69 -3.08 -2.94 5.25
C ILE A 69 -2.06 -1.89 5.70
N CYS A 70 -1.71 -1.91 6.97
CA CYS A 70 -0.57 -1.18 7.49
C CYS A 70 0.64 -2.13 7.50
N PHE A 71 1.55 -1.93 6.57
CA PHE A 71 2.80 -2.70 6.49
C PHE A 71 3.85 -2.18 7.45
N ALA A 72 3.85 -0.87 7.72
CA ALA A 72 4.88 -0.20 8.50
C ALA A 72 5.01 -0.73 9.92
N ALA A 73 3.90 -1.15 10.53
CA ALA A 73 3.90 -1.54 11.93
C ALA A 73 2.83 -2.59 12.28
N ASP A 74 3.07 -3.24 13.40
CA ASP A 74 2.11 -4.08 14.09
C ASP A 74 1.37 -3.25 15.14
N TYR A 75 0.06 -3.11 15.00
CA TYR A 75 -0.79 -2.37 15.91
C TYR A 75 -1.73 -3.28 16.68
N GLN A 76 -2.08 -2.85 17.88
CA GLN A 76 -3.18 -3.44 18.64
C GLN A 76 -4.08 -2.35 19.24
N THR A 77 -5.31 -2.75 19.56
CA THR A 77 -6.24 -1.88 20.27
C THR A 77 -5.99 -1.98 21.77
N GLN A 78 -5.70 -0.85 22.40
CA GLN A 78 -5.57 -0.74 23.85
C GLN A 78 -6.46 0.41 24.34
N LYS A 79 -7.43 0.13 25.22
CA LYS A 79 -8.38 1.12 25.75
C LYS A 79 -9.06 1.95 24.64
N GLY A 80 -9.45 1.31 23.53
CA GLY A 80 -10.09 1.97 22.39
C GLY A 80 -9.18 2.83 21.49
N LYS A 81 -7.89 2.85 21.76
CA LYS A 81 -6.87 3.54 20.93
C LYS A 81 -5.93 2.53 20.27
N TRP A 82 -5.44 2.87 19.12
CA TRP A 82 -4.40 2.09 18.45
C TRP A 82 -3.05 2.40 19.07
N ARG A 83 -2.31 1.34 19.36
CA ARG A 83 -0.95 1.43 19.87
C ARG A 83 -0.04 0.59 18.97
N MET A 84 1.03 1.20 18.50
CA MET A 84 2.12 0.51 17.82
C MET A 84 2.82 -0.42 18.83
N ILE A 85 2.95 -1.68 18.43
CA ILE A 85 3.63 -2.71 19.24
C ILE A 85 5.03 -2.92 18.72
N ASP A 86 5.16 -2.94 17.39
CA ASP A 86 6.45 -3.16 16.74
C ASP A 86 6.48 -2.41 15.41
N TYR A 87 7.62 -1.82 15.08
CA TYR A 87 7.87 -1.15 13.82
C TYR A 87 8.61 -2.10 12.88
N ASN A 88 8.11 -2.26 11.67
CA ASN A 88 8.59 -3.27 10.72
C ASN A 88 9.71 -2.78 9.79
N GLY A 89 9.95 -1.47 9.72
CA GLY A 89 10.86 -0.89 8.73
C GLY A 89 10.35 -0.99 7.28
N LEU A 90 9.06 -1.30 7.09
CA LEU A 90 8.46 -1.40 5.77
C LEU A 90 7.83 -0.08 5.36
N VAL A 91 8.10 0.37 4.14
CA VAL A 91 7.43 1.50 3.49
C VAL A 91 6.64 1.02 2.29
N VAL A 92 5.54 1.71 2.01
CA VAL A 92 4.71 1.45 0.83
C VAL A 92 4.81 2.64 -0.09
N LEU A 93 5.29 2.39 -1.30
CA LEU A 93 5.16 3.32 -2.41
C LEU A 93 3.87 3.00 -3.15
N GLU A 94 3.01 3.98 -3.29
CA GLU A 94 1.75 3.82 -4.01
C GLU A 94 1.78 4.66 -5.29
N VAL A 95 1.74 3.96 -6.42
CA VAL A 95 1.64 4.56 -7.75
C VAL A 95 0.18 4.54 -8.15
N ASN A 96 -0.43 5.69 -8.30
CA ASN A 96 -1.85 5.83 -8.62
C ASN A 96 -2.07 6.38 -10.03
N ASP A 97 -3.34 6.45 -10.39
CA ASP A 97 -3.86 7.09 -11.60
C ASP A 97 -3.20 6.62 -12.91
N LEU A 98 -2.74 5.38 -12.91
CA LEU A 98 -2.28 4.73 -14.13
C LEU A 98 -3.47 4.60 -15.11
N GLN A 99 -3.26 5.04 -16.35
CA GLN A 99 -4.32 5.21 -17.34
C GLN A 99 -5.05 3.91 -17.65
N THR A 100 -4.34 2.78 -17.68
CA THR A 100 -4.90 1.48 -18.01
C THR A 100 -4.46 0.39 -17.03
N TYR A 101 -5.16 -0.75 -17.05
CA TYR A 101 -4.77 -1.94 -16.31
C TYR A 101 -3.41 -2.49 -16.79
N GLU A 102 -3.21 -2.49 -18.11
CA GLU A 102 -1.98 -2.97 -18.74
C GLU A 102 -0.77 -2.14 -18.29
N LYS A 103 -0.95 -0.81 -18.17
CA LYS A 103 0.10 0.08 -17.64
C LYS A 103 0.41 -0.24 -16.17
N ALA A 104 -0.60 -0.53 -15.37
CA ALA A 104 -0.39 -0.95 -13.99
C ALA A 104 0.34 -2.30 -13.90
N VAL A 105 0.03 -3.25 -14.79
CA VAL A 105 0.78 -4.52 -14.89
C VAL A 105 2.24 -4.26 -15.28
N GLU A 106 2.49 -3.41 -16.27
CA GLU A 106 3.85 -3.03 -16.70
C GLU A 106 4.66 -2.46 -15.52
N VAL A 107 4.11 -1.48 -14.81
CA VAL A 107 4.75 -0.87 -13.64
C VAL A 107 5.06 -1.91 -12.57
N ARG A 108 4.12 -2.80 -12.29
CA ARG A 108 4.33 -3.90 -11.34
C ARG A 108 5.49 -4.81 -11.78
N GLU A 109 5.53 -5.20 -13.05
CA GLU A 109 6.60 -6.09 -13.54
C GLU A 109 7.96 -5.40 -13.57
N LEU A 110 8.03 -4.10 -13.79
CA LEU A 110 9.25 -3.32 -13.63
C LEU A 110 9.69 -3.26 -12.18
N ALA A 111 8.77 -2.95 -11.25
CA ALA A 111 9.06 -2.90 -9.82
C ALA A 111 9.60 -4.23 -9.28
N LYS A 112 9.04 -5.35 -9.72
CA LYS A 112 9.48 -6.70 -9.31
C LYS A 112 10.93 -7.02 -9.65
N LYS A 113 11.52 -6.34 -10.63
CA LYS A 113 12.91 -6.55 -11.03
C LYS A 113 13.91 -5.85 -10.11
N LEU A 114 13.45 -4.91 -9.28
CA LEU A 114 14.32 -4.17 -8.38
C LEU A 114 14.54 -4.98 -7.10
N PRO A 115 15.81 -5.12 -6.65
CA PRO A 115 16.15 -5.93 -5.48
C PRO A 115 15.55 -5.39 -4.18
N GLU A 116 15.22 -4.10 -4.13
CA GLU A 116 14.58 -3.44 -2.98
C GLU A 116 13.11 -3.82 -2.83
N THR A 117 12.49 -4.39 -3.87
CA THR A 117 11.08 -4.78 -3.86
C THR A 117 10.87 -6.05 -3.06
N MET A 118 10.28 -5.92 -1.90
CA MET A 118 9.91 -7.04 -1.05
C MET A 118 8.57 -7.67 -1.47
N LEU A 119 7.59 -6.82 -1.81
CA LEU A 119 6.27 -7.22 -2.28
C LEU A 119 5.74 -6.17 -3.25
N CYS A 120 5.08 -6.61 -4.33
CA CYS A 120 4.47 -5.70 -5.28
C CYS A 120 3.17 -6.28 -5.82
N PHE A 121 2.09 -5.48 -5.79
CA PHE A 121 0.76 -5.92 -6.24
C PHE A 121 -0.10 -4.77 -6.77
N LEU A 122 -1.11 -5.14 -7.57
CA LEU A 122 -2.06 -4.19 -8.10
C LEU A 122 -3.04 -3.73 -7.01
N GLY A 123 -3.34 -2.46 -6.97
CA GLY A 123 -4.39 -1.91 -6.12
C GLY A 123 -5.79 -2.36 -6.52
N GLY A 124 -6.75 -2.06 -5.66
CA GLY A 124 -8.15 -2.47 -5.86
C GLY A 124 -8.79 -1.95 -7.14
N SER A 125 -8.43 -0.74 -7.58
CA SER A 125 -8.92 -0.16 -8.85
C SER A 125 -8.39 -0.88 -10.10
N GLY A 126 -7.28 -1.62 -9.98
CA GLY A 126 -6.56 -2.16 -11.14
C GLY A 126 -5.73 -1.11 -11.90
N ARG A 127 -5.74 0.15 -11.46
CA ARG A 127 -4.98 1.28 -12.04
C ARG A 127 -3.99 1.89 -11.07
N SER A 128 -3.61 1.14 -10.07
CA SER A 128 -2.57 1.52 -9.12
C SER A 128 -1.69 0.32 -8.79
N VAL A 129 -0.48 0.61 -8.35
CA VAL A 129 0.49 -0.39 -7.91
C VAL A 129 0.96 -0.02 -6.51
N LYS A 130 1.05 -1.02 -5.65
CA LYS A 130 1.62 -0.89 -4.32
C LYS A 130 2.93 -1.66 -4.28
N ILE A 131 4.00 -0.98 -3.89
CA ILE A 131 5.36 -1.51 -3.82
C ILE A 131 5.79 -1.42 -2.35
N VAL A 132 6.13 -2.54 -1.76
CA VAL A 132 6.58 -2.61 -0.37
C VAL A 132 8.09 -2.82 -0.36
N CYS A 133 8.80 -1.91 0.29
CA CYS A 133 10.24 -1.93 0.46
C CYS A 133 10.59 -1.99 1.95
N ARG A 134 11.79 -2.48 2.27
CA ARG A 134 12.30 -2.54 3.64
C ARG A 134 13.55 -1.68 3.78
N GLY A 135 13.61 -0.90 4.86
CA GLY A 135 14.81 -0.21 5.28
C GLY A 135 15.36 -0.77 6.58
N GLU A 136 16.67 -0.61 6.77
CA GLU A 136 17.39 -0.95 8.00
C GLU A 136 18.37 0.18 8.34
N LEU A 137 18.69 0.34 9.62
CA LEU A 137 19.72 1.27 10.05
C LEU A 137 21.10 0.77 9.55
N TYR A 138 22.03 1.71 9.37
CA TYR A 138 23.42 1.36 9.13
C TYR A 138 23.94 0.53 10.31
N GLY A 139 24.40 -0.69 10.04
CA GLY A 139 24.75 -1.66 11.07
C GLY A 139 23.62 -2.60 11.49
N GLY A 140 22.45 -2.49 10.87
CA GLY A 140 21.29 -3.36 11.09
C GLY A 140 20.33 -2.84 12.16
N GLY A 141 19.17 -3.49 12.24
CA GLY A 141 18.11 -3.16 13.20
C GLY A 141 17.20 -2.01 12.76
N LEU A 142 16.29 -1.63 13.66
CA LEU A 142 15.27 -0.60 13.46
C LEU A 142 15.24 0.35 14.65
N PRO A 143 14.86 1.63 14.46
CA PRO A 143 14.67 2.55 15.56
C PRO A 143 13.51 2.10 16.45
N LYS A 144 13.58 2.48 17.74
CA LYS A 144 12.57 2.10 18.74
C LYS A 144 11.76 3.30 19.26
N GLU A 145 12.37 4.48 19.26
CA GLU A 145 11.73 5.71 19.73
C GLU A 145 10.82 6.28 18.64
N GLU A 146 9.64 6.75 19.01
CA GLU A 146 8.59 7.19 18.07
C GLU A 146 9.11 8.26 17.09
N GLU A 147 9.83 9.26 17.58
CA GLU A 147 10.36 10.32 16.71
C GLU A 147 11.44 9.79 15.76
N GLN A 148 12.31 8.89 16.23
CA GLN A 148 13.31 8.24 15.38
C GLN A 148 12.64 7.35 14.33
N ILE A 149 11.55 6.66 14.68
CA ILE A 149 10.76 5.87 13.73
C ILE A 149 10.20 6.77 12.64
N ARG A 150 9.62 7.93 12.98
CA ARG A 150 9.05 8.87 12.00
C ARG A 150 10.09 9.38 11.02
N GLN A 151 11.23 9.84 11.52
CA GLN A 151 12.33 10.32 10.68
C GLN A 151 12.90 9.21 9.80
N PHE A 152 13.13 8.05 10.38
CA PHE A 152 13.63 6.90 9.65
C PHE A 152 12.66 6.45 8.55
N HIS A 153 11.36 6.38 8.86
CA HIS A 153 10.32 6.00 7.90
C HIS A 153 10.28 6.97 6.71
N LEU A 154 10.32 8.26 6.97
CA LEU A 154 10.39 9.28 5.93
C LEU A 154 11.65 9.14 5.08
N ASN A 155 12.80 8.90 5.69
CA ASN A 155 14.06 8.75 4.98
C ASN A 155 14.08 7.53 4.06
N ILE A 156 13.65 6.35 4.55
CA ILE A 156 13.59 5.15 3.70
C ILE A 156 12.54 5.29 2.60
N TYR A 157 11.42 5.97 2.87
CA TYR A 157 10.42 6.27 1.85
C TYR A 157 11.00 7.13 0.73
N ASN A 158 11.66 8.24 1.06
CA ASN A 158 12.26 9.14 0.08
C ASN A 158 13.38 8.46 -0.73
N THR A 159 14.19 7.64 -0.08
CA THR A 159 15.24 6.86 -0.74
C THR A 159 14.63 5.86 -1.74
N ALA A 160 13.65 5.09 -1.30
CA ALA A 160 12.95 4.15 -2.16
C ALA A 160 12.26 4.88 -3.32
N ARG A 161 11.52 5.96 -3.04
CA ARG A 161 10.88 6.79 -4.07
C ARG A 161 11.87 7.21 -5.14
N SER A 162 13.01 7.75 -4.76
CA SER A 162 14.05 8.20 -5.71
C SER A 162 14.59 7.05 -6.56
N ALA A 163 14.82 5.88 -5.96
CA ALA A 163 15.28 4.70 -6.68
C ALA A 163 14.28 4.27 -7.75
N TYR A 164 12.99 4.19 -7.40
CA TYR A 164 11.95 3.80 -8.35
C TYR A 164 11.68 4.87 -9.41
N GLN A 165 11.70 6.17 -9.07
CA GLN A 165 11.57 7.25 -10.07
C GLN A 165 12.66 7.19 -11.14
N ASN A 166 13.90 6.89 -10.75
CA ASN A 166 15.01 6.77 -11.69
C ASN A 166 14.89 5.56 -12.62
N GLN A 167 14.19 4.50 -12.19
CA GLN A 167 13.99 3.28 -12.98
C GLN A 167 12.76 3.34 -13.88
N PHE A 168 11.77 4.11 -13.47
CA PHE A 168 10.56 4.29 -14.27
C PHE A 168 10.75 5.53 -15.17
N ASN A 169 10.80 5.27 -16.47
CA ASN A 169 11.00 6.29 -17.51
C ASN A 169 9.73 7.11 -17.78
N PHE A 170 8.90 7.38 -16.78
CA PHE A 170 7.67 8.15 -16.86
C PHE A 170 7.36 8.78 -15.50
N ASP A 171 6.64 9.90 -15.53
CA ASP A 171 6.21 10.59 -14.33
C ASP A 171 5.28 9.69 -13.51
N ILE A 172 5.70 9.41 -12.28
CA ILE A 172 4.93 8.67 -11.31
C ILE A 172 4.64 9.58 -10.14
N GLU A 173 3.36 9.75 -9.86
CA GLU A 173 2.93 10.38 -8.64
C GLU A 173 2.91 9.34 -7.52
N PHE A 174 3.73 9.56 -6.50
CA PHE A 174 3.72 8.77 -5.28
C PHE A 174 2.93 9.51 -4.21
N LEU A 175 2.06 8.78 -3.54
CA LEU A 175 1.38 9.33 -2.36
C LEU A 175 2.37 9.56 -1.21
N GLU A 176 2.02 10.51 -0.35
CA GLU A 176 2.75 10.80 0.88
C GLU A 176 2.92 9.55 1.77
N PRO A 177 4.06 9.39 2.44
CA PRO A 177 4.30 8.25 3.31
C PRO A 177 3.37 8.26 4.52
N ARG A 178 2.83 7.09 4.86
CA ARG A 178 1.97 6.90 6.03
C ARG A 178 2.52 5.81 6.92
N LEU A 179 2.47 6.05 8.23
CA LEU A 179 2.78 5.02 9.23
C LEU A 179 1.57 4.13 9.55
N ASP A 180 0.34 4.60 9.25
CA ASP A 180 -0.94 3.96 9.54
C ASP A 180 -1.72 3.51 8.29
#